data_a3e125cceea88ad5c46fddccd1de5b31
#
_entry.id   a3e125cceea88ad5c46fddccd1de5b31
#
_cell.length_a   1.000
_cell.length_b   1.000
_cell.length_c   1.000
_cell.angle_alpha   90.00
_cell.angle_beta   90.00
_cell.angle_gamma   90.00
#
_symmetry.space_group_name_H-M   'P 1'
#
loop_
_entity.id
_entity.type
_entity.pdbx_description
1 polymer ?
#
loop_
_entity_poly.entity_id
_entity_poly.type
_entity_poly.pdbx_seq_one_letter_code
_entity_poly.pdbx_strand_id
1 'polypeptide(L)'
;MAKMQTAERVSQTDPSDNYVFQRSLLAYHKAAEMVHGSVLEIGTGSGYGATVIAPHCEHFTTIDKHQGAEEIIASIPNAEYKEMNVPPLRGIESDTYDFVVTFQVIEHIKEDYELVKEIFRVLKPGGKLIISTPNRPMSLTRNPWHVREYSPEEFYSLLSTAFGKVEAAGVFGNPKVMEYYELNKKSVNKIMRFDVFDLQHRLPACVLQIPYDIANRLNRRKLLKGNKELTSSIKMDDYYIAPVSKECFDLFYTAEK
;
A
#
# COMPACT_ATOMS: atom_id res chain seq x y z
N MET A 1 -20.30 14.79 10.93
CA MET A 1 -19.61 15.30 9.73
C MET A 1 -18.98 14.12 9.02
N ALA A 2 -19.27 13.90 7.74
CA ALA A 2 -18.62 12.83 6.98
C ALA A 2 -17.10 13.09 7.01
N LYS A 3 -16.31 12.13 7.49
CA LYS A 3 -14.84 12.21 7.45
C LYS A 3 -14.41 12.41 6.00
N MET A 4 -13.70 13.49 5.70
CA MET A 4 -13.17 13.74 4.35
C MET A 4 -12.23 12.56 4.00
N GLN A 5 -12.53 11.89 2.89
CA GLN A 5 -11.74 10.76 2.41
C GLN A 5 -10.38 11.31 1.94
N THR A 6 -9.30 10.93 2.62
CA THR A 6 -7.94 11.32 2.24
C THR A 6 -7.51 10.62 0.95
N ALA A 7 -6.46 11.11 0.31
CA ALA A 7 -5.88 10.47 -0.87
C ALA A 7 -5.41 9.02 -0.60
N GLU A 8 -5.05 8.74 0.66
CA GLU A 8 -4.53 7.45 1.14
C GLU A 8 -5.62 6.37 1.33
N ARG A 9 -6.86 6.79 1.58
CA ARG A 9 -7.96 5.84 1.76
C ARG A 9 -8.68 5.60 0.45
N VAL A 10 -8.26 4.56 -0.22
CA VAL A 10 -8.86 4.10 -1.48
C VAL A 10 -10.22 3.46 -1.20
N SER A 11 -11.25 3.90 -1.92
CA SER A 11 -12.61 3.39 -1.79
C SER A 11 -12.87 2.26 -2.77
N GLN A 12 -13.51 1.20 -2.29
CA GLN A 12 -14.03 0.12 -3.15
C GLN A 12 -15.22 0.58 -4.00
N THR A 13 -15.95 1.61 -3.53
CA THR A 13 -17.22 2.04 -4.11
C THR A 13 -17.14 3.32 -4.92
N ASP A 14 -16.07 4.13 -4.80
CA ASP A 14 -15.86 5.32 -5.61
C ASP A 14 -15.17 4.93 -6.93
N PRO A 15 -15.86 5.02 -8.08
CA PRO A 15 -15.27 4.65 -9.36
C PRO A 15 -14.00 5.45 -9.74
N SER A 16 -13.80 6.63 -9.13
CA SER A 16 -12.60 7.43 -9.38
C SER A 16 -11.35 6.84 -8.74
N ASP A 17 -11.50 5.93 -7.78
CA ASP A 17 -10.42 5.22 -7.13
C ASP A 17 -10.07 3.88 -7.82
N ASN A 18 -10.86 3.46 -8.81
CA ASN A 18 -10.76 2.13 -9.43
C ASN A 18 -9.33 1.76 -9.85
N TYR A 19 -8.60 2.66 -10.49
CA TYR A 19 -7.21 2.44 -10.90
C TYR A 19 -6.29 2.02 -9.74
N VAL A 20 -6.38 2.71 -8.60
CA VAL A 20 -5.55 2.42 -7.43
C VAL A 20 -6.08 1.19 -6.70
N PHE A 21 -7.41 1.06 -6.58
CA PHE A 21 -8.05 -0.06 -5.91
C PHE A 21 -7.70 -1.40 -6.56
N GLN A 22 -7.80 -1.53 -7.90
CA GLN A 22 -7.49 -2.76 -8.62
C GLN A 22 -6.00 -3.14 -8.48
N ARG A 23 -5.11 -2.16 -8.43
CA ARG A 23 -3.68 -2.37 -8.19
C ARG A 23 -3.42 -2.91 -6.78
N SER A 24 -4.05 -2.32 -5.78
CA SER A 24 -3.93 -2.80 -4.40
C SER A 24 -4.52 -4.19 -4.23
N LEU A 25 -5.64 -4.48 -4.90
CA LEU A 25 -6.31 -5.78 -4.84
C LEU A 25 -5.39 -6.91 -5.32
N LEU A 26 -4.57 -6.68 -6.36
CA LEU A 26 -3.60 -7.67 -6.83
C LEU A 26 -2.63 -8.10 -5.73
N ALA A 27 -2.12 -7.15 -4.92
CA ALA A 27 -1.18 -7.48 -3.85
C ALA A 27 -1.81 -8.42 -2.82
N TYR A 28 -3.07 -8.18 -2.45
CA TYR A 28 -3.82 -9.05 -1.54
C TYR A 28 -4.07 -10.44 -2.12
N HIS A 29 -4.48 -10.54 -3.38
CA HIS A 29 -4.68 -11.84 -4.04
C HIS A 29 -3.37 -12.63 -4.16
N LYS A 30 -2.26 -11.94 -4.48
CA LYS A 30 -0.95 -12.61 -4.55
C LYS A 30 -0.47 -13.08 -3.18
N ALA A 31 -0.74 -12.32 -2.12
CA ALA A 31 -0.47 -12.79 -0.76
C ALA A 31 -1.35 -14.00 -0.38
N ALA A 32 -2.64 -13.98 -0.74
CA ALA A 32 -3.57 -15.08 -0.46
C ALA A 32 -3.14 -16.42 -1.11
N GLU A 33 -2.45 -16.38 -2.27
CA GLU A 33 -1.87 -17.57 -2.91
C GLU A 33 -0.69 -18.18 -2.13
N MET A 34 -0.09 -17.43 -1.19
CA MET A 34 1.15 -17.78 -0.50
C MET A 34 0.96 -18.11 0.98
N VAL A 35 -0.02 -17.48 1.63
CA VAL A 35 -0.19 -17.55 3.09
C VAL A 35 -0.86 -18.84 3.56
N HIS A 36 -0.53 -19.22 4.78
CA HIS A 36 -1.18 -20.30 5.55
C HIS A 36 -0.90 -20.09 7.05
N GLY A 37 -1.45 -20.96 7.92
CA GLY A 37 -1.17 -20.92 9.36
C GLY A 37 -1.62 -19.60 10.01
N SER A 38 -0.74 -18.95 10.75
CA SER A 38 -1.02 -17.69 11.45
C SER A 38 -0.47 -16.50 10.68
N VAL A 39 -1.33 -15.54 10.34
CA VAL A 39 -1.00 -14.35 9.54
C VAL A 39 -1.24 -13.08 10.33
N LEU A 40 -0.29 -12.15 10.30
CA LEU A 40 -0.43 -10.79 10.78
C LEU A 40 -0.52 -9.82 9.60
N GLU A 41 -1.57 -9.03 9.51
CA GLU A 41 -1.65 -7.87 8.63
C GLU A 41 -1.32 -6.59 9.41
N ILE A 42 -0.41 -5.78 8.88
CA ILE A 42 -0.12 -4.44 9.40
C ILE A 42 -0.72 -3.42 8.43
N GLY A 43 -1.71 -2.64 8.90
CA GLY A 43 -2.42 -1.67 8.09
C GLY A 43 -3.75 -2.20 7.54
N THR A 44 -4.72 -2.44 8.41
CA THR A 44 -6.07 -2.95 8.07
C THR A 44 -6.81 -2.07 7.06
N GLY A 45 -6.62 -0.75 7.13
CA GLY A 45 -7.32 0.20 6.28
C GLY A 45 -8.84 0.11 6.40
N SER A 46 -9.51 -0.23 5.30
CA SER A 46 -10.97 -0.45 5.27
C SER A 46 -11.40 -1.88 5.57
N GLY A 47 -10.48 -2.80 5.82
CA GLY A 47 -10.74 -4.20 6.14
C GLY A 47 -11.00 -5.13 4.95
N TYR A 48 -11.04 -4.61 3.71
CA TYR A 48 -11.32 -5.47 2.56
C TYR A 48 -10.21 -6.51 2.31
N GLY A 49 -8.96 -6.17 2.63
CA GLY A 49 -7.83 -7.09 2.49
C GLY A 49 -7.98 -8.34 3.36
N ALA A 50 -8.50 -8.17 4.56
CA ALA A 50 -8.80 -9.29 5.45
C ALA A 50 -9.81 -10.28 4.82
N THR A 51 -10.81 -9.80 4.09
CA THR A 51 -11.77 -10.67 3.40
C THR A 51 -11.13 -11.53 2.30
N VAL A 52 -10.00 -11.09 1.76
CA VAL A 52 -9.24 -11.82 0.74
C VAL A 52 -8.26 -12.82 1.36
N ILE A 53 -7.54 -12.42 2.42
CA ILE A 53 -6.45 -13.23 2.99
C ILE A 53 -6.95 -14.23 4.04
N ALA A 54 -7.86 -13.83 4.94
CA ALA A 54 -8.26 -14.66 6.07
C ALA A 54 -8.82 -16.05 5.67
N PRO A 55 -9.53 -16.23 4.54
CA PRO A 55 -9.97 -17.55 4.08
C PRO A 55 -8.83 -18.54 3.77
N HIS A 56 -7.60 -18.06 3.63
CA HIS A 56 -6.42 -18.85 3.24
C HIS A 56 -5.49 -19.18 4.41
N CYS A 57 -5.86 -18.82 5.64
CA CYS A 57 -5.05 -19.06 6.83
C CYS A 57 -5.89 -19.57 8.01
N GLU A 58 -5.25 -20.12 9.04
CA GLU A 58 -5.92 -20.64 10.23
C GLU A 58 -6.31 -19.53 11.20
N HIS A 59 -5.42 -18.55 11.39
CA HIS A 59 -5.59 -17.40 12.26
C HIS A 59 -5.13 -16.13 11.54
N PHE A 60 -5.97 -15.11 11.53
CA PHE A 60 -5.69 -13.83 10.93
C PHE A 60 -5.79 -12.73 11.97
N THR A 61 -4.68 -12.07 12.26
CA THR A 61 -4.65 -10.88 13.10
C THR A 61 -4.40 -9.68 12.21
N THR A 62 -5.20 -8.63 12.34
CA THR A 62 -4.98 -7.38 11.61
C THR A 62 -4.87 -6.20 12.57
N ILE A 63 -3.94 -5.29 12.32
CA ILE A 63 -3.67 -4.15 13.18
C ILE A 63 -3.68 -2.84 12.40
N ASP A 64 -4.28 -1.80 12.99
CA ASP A 64 -4.27 -0.43 12.46
C ASP A 64 -4.24 0.57 13.61
N LYS A 65 -3.73 1.77 13.36
CA LYS A 65 -3.80 2.90 14.31
C LYS A 65 -5.17 3.58 14.33
N HIS A 66 -6.05 3.27 13.38
CA HIS A 66 -7.35 3.88 13.21
C HIS A 66 -8.44 2.84 13.23
N GLN A 67 -9.48 3.12 13.98
CA GLN A 67 -10.73 2.35 13.96
C GLN A 67 -11.48 2.52 12.64
N GLY A 68 -12.33 1.55 12.28
CA GLY A 68 -13.24 1.62 11.14
C GLY A 68 -13.36 0.35 10.30
N ALA A 69 -12.66 -0.72 10.67
CA ALA A 69 -12.75 -2.03 10.03
C ALA A 69 -13.34 -3.12 10.96
N GLU A 70 -13.66 -2.77 12.22
CA GLU A 70 -14.03 -3.72 13.27
C GLU A 70 -15.23 -4.57 12.88
N GLU A 71 -16.28 -3.97 12.29
CA GLU A 71 -17.49 -4.70 11.88
C GLU A 71 -17.20 -5.71 10.78
N ILE A 72 -16.35 -5.36 9.82
CA ILE A 72 -15.94 -6.27 8.73
C ILE A 72 -15.12 -7.41 9.32
N ILE A 73 -14.12 -7.09 10.16
CA ILE A 73 -13.25 -8.11 10.75
C ILE A 73 -14.03 -9.04 11.67
N ALA A 74 -14.95 -8.51 12.47
CA ALA A 74 -15.82 -9.33 13.36
C ALA A 74 -16.74 -10.30 12.60
N SER A 75 -16.98 -10.05 11.31
CA SER A 75 -17.74 -10.98 10.45
C SER A 75 -16.91 -12.15 9.91
N ILE A 76 -15.58 -12.13 10.09
CA ILE A 76 -14.67 -13.17 9.60
C ILE A 76 -14.32 -14.10 10.78
N PRO A 77 -14.69 -15.38 10.74
CA PRO A 77 -14.63 -16.27 11.91
C PRO A 77 -13.24 -16.48 12.53
N ASN A 78 -12.19 -16.44 11.70
CA ASN A 78 -10.79 -16.68 12.11
C ASN A 78 -9.98 -15.40 12.20
N ALA A 79 -10.63 -14.22 12.19
CA ALA A 79 -9.94 -12.91 12.19
C ALA A 79 -10.16 -12.16 13.50
N GLU A 80 -9.12 -11.45 13.94
CA GLU A 80 -9.17 -10.48 15.05
C GLU A 80 -8.59 -9.14 14.63
N TYR A 81 -9.17 -8.04 15.15
CA TYR A 81 -8.67 -6.70 14.98
C TYR A 81 -8.04 -6.17 16.26
N LYS A 82 -6.88 -5.50 16.14
CA LYS A 82 -6.24 -4.80 17.27
C LYS A 82 -5.88 -3.37 16.87
N GLU A 83 -6.34 -2.39 17.63
CA GLU A 83 -5.89 -1.01 17.46
C GLU A 83 -4.46 -0.87 18.01
N MET A 84 -3.52 -0.48 17.13
CA MET A 84 -2.12 -0.39 17.51
C MET A 84 -1.35 0.63 16.65
N ASN A 85 -0.53 1.46 17.31
CA ASN A 85 0.48 2.26 16.63
C ASN A 85 1.77 1.44 16.49
N VAL A 86 2.31 1.38 15.30
CA VAL A 86 3.54 0.63 14.98
C VAL A 86 4.64 1.55 14.47
N PRO A 87 5.91 1.23 14.66
CA PRO A 87 6.47 0.30 15.66
C PRO A 87 6.38 0.87 17.08
N PRO A 88 6.56 0.08 18.15
CA PRO A 88 6.78 -1.37 18.16
C PRO A 88 5.48 -2.17 18.07
N LEU A 89 5.57 -3.49 17.76
CA LEU A 89 4.46 -4.44 17.82
C LEU A 89 4.20 -4.89 19.26
N ARG A 90 3.59 -4.02 20.07
CA ARG A 90 3.41 -4.22 21.52
C ARG A 90 2.47 -5.38 21.82
N GLY A 91 2.87 -6.25 22.76
CA GLY A 91 2.04 -7.38 23.20
C GLY A 91 1.97 -8.51 22.19
N ILE A 92 2.73 -8.45 21.09
CA ILE A 92 2.94 -9.55 20.16
C ILE A 92 4.27 -10.21 20.48
N GLU A 93 4.22 -11.50 20.80
CA GLU A 93 5.42 -12.27 21.13
C GLU A 93 6.29 -12.55 19.90
N SER A 94 7.57 -12.89 20.14
CA SER A 94 8.46 -13.34 19.08
C SER A 94 8.00 -14.69 18.52
N ASP A 95 8.35 -14.97 17.25
CA ASP A 95 8.11 -16.28 16.62
C ASP A 95 6.62 -16.73 16.65
N THR A 96 5.71 -15.78 16.44
CA THR A 96 4.25 -16.01 16.54
C THR A 96 3.61 -16.31 15.19
N TYR A 97 4.03 -15.62 14.12
CA TYR A 97 3.35 -15.68 12.84
C TYR A 97 4.14 -16.42 11.78
N ASP A 98 3.43 -17.18 10.96
CA ASP A 98 3.99 -17.82 9.76
C ASP A 98 4.18 -16.79 8.64
N PHE A 99 3.27 -15.80 8.57
CA PHE A 99 3.36 -14.70 7.62
C PHE A 99 3.05 -13.36 8.28
N VAL A 100 3.76 -12.34 7.82
CA VAL A 100 3.37 -10.93 8.01
C VAL A 100 3.10 -10.34 6.64
N VAL A 101 1.94 -9.68 6.46
CA VAL A 101 1.58 -8.96 5.25
C VAL A 101 1.41 -7.48 5.57
N THR A 102 1.90 -6.60 4.70
CA THR A 102 1.75 -5.15 4.88
C THR A 102 1.84 -4.45 3.53
N PHE A 103 0.78 -3.73 3.16
CA PHE A 103 0.66 -3.11 1.85
C PHE A 103 0.36 -1.62 1.98
N GLN A 104 1.21 -0.77 1.38
CA GLN A 104 1.09 0.68 1.38
C GLN A 104 1.06 1.26 2.81
N VAL A 105 1.99 0.85 3.66
CA VAL A 105 2.08 1.28 5.07
C VAL A 105 3.46 1.83 5.41
N ILE A 106 4.54 1.15 5.01
CA ILE A 106 5.90 1.49 5.44
C ILE A 106 6.33 2.90 5.02
N GLU A 107 5.78 3.43 3.92
CA GLU A 107 5.99 4.80 3.46
C GLU A 107 5.48 5.87 4.43
N HIS A 108 4.57 5.50 5.34
CA HIS A 108 4.02 6.37 6.38
C HIS A 108 4.77 6.27 7.70
N ILE A 109 5.69 5.32 7.84
CA ILE A 109 6.40 5.03 9.08
C ILE A 109 7.75 5.74 9.08
N LYS A 110 7.98 6.55 10.12
CA LYS A 110 9.25 7.28 10.28
C LYS A 110 10.36 6.34 10.73
N GLU A 111 10.05 5.46 11.64
CA GLU A 111 10.92 4.45 12.22
C GLU A 111 10.85 3.13 11.42
N ASP A 112 11.01 3.22 10.08
CA ASP A 112 10.89 2.10 9.14
C ASP A 112 11.85 0.94 9.45
N TYR A 113 13.08 1.26 9.85
CA TYR A 113 14.07 0.28 10.28
C TYR A 113 13.62 -0.53 11.50
N GLU A 114 13.02 0.14 12.49
CA GLU A 114 12.49 -0.54 13.68
C GLU A 114 11.25 -1.36 13.35
N LEU A 115 10.42 -0.92 12.41
CA LEU A 115 9.30 -1.72 11.93
C LEU A 115 9.78 -3.03 11.28
N VAL A 116 10.80 -2.96 10.42
CA VAL A 116 11.38 -4.14 9.76
C VAL A 116 11.94 -5.13 10.79
N LYS A 117 12.63 -4.65 11.84
CA LYS A 117 13.12 -5.50 12.95
C LYS A 117 11.98 -6.14 13.74
N GLU A 118 10.92 -5.39 14.04
CA GLU A 118 9.77 -5.91 14.77
C GLU A 118 9.02 -6.97 13.95
N ILE A 119 8.87 -6.76 12.63
CA ILE A 119 8.32 -7.76 11.73
C ILE A 119 9.17 -9.04 11.75
N PHE A 120 10.50 -8.89 11.65
CA PHE A 120 11.41 -10.04 11.77
C PHE A 120 11.26 -10.76 13.11
N ARG A 121 11.12 -10.01 14.20
CA ARG A 121 10.98 -10.57 15.56
C ARG A 121 9.73 -11.45 15.68
N VAL A 122 8.58 -10.98 15.19
CA VAL A 122 7.29 -11.68 15.35
C VAL A 122 7.10 -12.83 14.36
N LEU A 123 7.86 -12.88 13.27
CA LEU A 123 7.88 -14.01 12.36
C LEU A 123 8.54 -15.22 13.01
N LYS A 124 7.99 -16.41 12.80
CA LYS A 124 8.59 -17.70 13.14
C LYS A 124 9.88 -17.92 12.31
N PRO A 125 10.82 -18.77 12.76
CA PRO A 125 11.88 -19.26 11.89
C PRO A 125 11.31 -19.88 10.62
N GLY A 126 11.77 -19.43 9.44
CA GLY A 126 11.23 -19.79 8.14
C GLY A 126 9.94 -19.06 7.74
N GLY A 127 9.40 -18.21 8.62
CA GLY A 127 8.23 -17.37 8.31
C GLY A 127 8.58 -16.26 7.33
N LYS A 128 7.57 -15.71 6.65
CA LYS A 128 7.75 -14.79 5.54
C LYS A 128 7.04 -13.47 5.72
N LEU A 129 7.71 -12.40 5.34
CA LEU A 129 7.13 -11.09 5.09
C LEU A 129 6.70 -10.99 3.63
N ILE A 130 5.49 -10.47 3.38
CA ILE A 130 5.02 -10.03 2.05
C ILE A 130 4.69 -8.55 2.18
N ILE A 131 5.37 -7.70 1.43
CA ILE A 131 5.30 -6.25 1.61
C ILE A 131 5.23 -5.52 0.27
N SER A 132 4.38 -4.48 0.20
CA SER A 132 4.41 -3.55 -0.92
C SER A 132 4.42 -2.10 -0.48
N THR A 133 5.04 -1.25 -1.30
CA THR A 133 5.12 0.20 -1.12
C THR A 133 5.26 0.88 -2.48
N PRO A 134 4.86 2.17 -2.65
CA PRO A 134 5.04 2.87 -3.92
C PRO A 134 6.50 2.90 -4.37
N ASN A 135 6.70 2.74 -5.67
CA ASN A 135 8.02 2.88 -6.29
C ASN A 135 8.28 4.37 -6.61
N ARG A 136 9.19 5.02 -5.88
CA ARG A 136 9.50 6.46 -6.03
C ARG A 136 9.73 6.92 -7.49
N PRO A 137 10.45 6.19 -8.36
CA PRO A 137 10.60 6.56 -9.77
C PRO A 137 9.29 6.72 -10.55
N MET A 138 8.20 6.09 -10.11
CA MET A 138 6.89 6.17 -10.76
C MET A 138 5.94 7.16 -10.09
N SER A 139 6.33 7.78 -8.97
CA SER A 139 5.55 8.83 -8.32
C SER A 139 5.54 10.10 -9.16
N LEU A 140 4.36 10.68 -9.34
CA LEU A 140 4.16 11.87 -10.19
C LEU A 140 4.41 13.18 -9.44
N THR A 141 4.25 13.18 -8.12
CA THR A 141 4.45 14.31 -7.22
C THR A 141 4.85 13.80 -5.86
N ARG A 142 5.41 14.67 -5.03
CA ARG A 142 5.60 14.37 -3.61
C ARG A 142 4.24 14.16 -2.95
N ASN A 143 4.05 13.03 -2.29
CA ASN A 143 2.89 12.78 -1.45
C ASN A 143 3.18 13.29 -0.02
N PRO A 144 2.44 14.28 0.51
CA PRO A 144 2.72 14.84 1.84
C PRO A 144 2.32 13.91 2.99
N TRP A 145 1.62 12.80 2.71
CA TRP A 145 1.32 11.77 3.69
C TRP A 145 2.44 10.74 3.84
N HIS A 146 3.32 10.62 2.82
CA HIS A 146 4.46 9.73 2.87
C HIS A 146 5.65 10.40 3.58
N VAL A 147 6.18 9.74 4.58
CA VAL A 147 7.45 10.15 5.20
C VAL A 147 8.60 9.87 4.24
N ARG A 148 8.51 8.75 3.53
CA ARG A 148 9.51 8.30 2.56
C ARG A 148 8.89 7.43 1.47
N GLU A 149 9.34 7.60 0.25
CA GLU A 149 9.15 6.63 -0.83
C GLU A 149 10.52 6.06 -1.22
N TYR A 150 10.54 4.81 -1.63
CA TYR A 150 11.78 4.06 -1.87
C TYR A 150 12.04 3.86 -3.36
N SER A 151 13.31 3.82 -3.75
CA SER A 151 13.72 3.14 -4.98
C SER A 151 13.81 1.61 -4.73
N PRO A 152 13.88 0.80 -5.81
CA PRO A 152 14.08 -0.64 -5.65
C PRO A 152 15.30 -0.99 -4.79
N GLU A 153 16.40 -0.30 -4.99
CA GLU A 153 17.67 -0.56 -4.31
C GLU A 153 17.61 -0.15 -2.83
N GLU A 154 16.98 0.99 -2.52
CA GLU A 154 16.81 1.46 -1.15
C GLU A 154 15.90 0.51 -0.35
N PHE A 155 14.81 0.03 -0.97
CA PHE A 155 13.89 -0.87 -0.29
C PHE A 155 14.50 -2.25 -0.06
N TYR A 156 15.22 -2.77 -1.06
CA TYR A 156 15.99 -4.01 -0.88
C TYR A 156 17.00 -3.89 0.26
N SER A 157 17.74 -2.78 0.30
CA SER A 157 18.73 -2.52 1.36
C SER A 157 18.09 -2.43 2.74
N LEU A 158 16.93 -1.77 2.86
CA LEU A 158 16.18 -1.69 4.12
C LEU A 158 15.79 -3.08 4.64
N LEU A 159 15.17 -3.91 3.81
CA LEU A 159 14.74 -5.25 4.21
C LEU A 159 15.94 -6.16 4.53
N SER A 160 17.03 -6.04 3.78
CA SER A 160 18.25 -6.80 4.00
C SER A 160 18.98 -6.47 5.32
N THR A 161 18.56 -5.44 6.06
CA THR A 161 19.08 -5.15 7.39
C THR A 161 18.66 -6.18 8.44
N ALA A 162 17.55 -6.88 8.23
CA ALA A 162 17.04 -7.89 9.14
C ALA A 162 16.90 -9.28 8.47
N PHE A 163 16.56 -9.30 7.17
CA PHE A 163 16.28 -10.54 6.45
C PHE A 163 17.48 -10.97 5.60
N GLY A 164 17.89 -12.23 5.75
CA GLY A 164 18.98 -12.80 4.95
C GLY A 164 18.59 -13.15 3.52
N LYS A 165 17.30 -13.38 3.26
CA LYS A 165 16.76 -13.71 1.94
C LYS A 165 15.64 -12.75 1.60
N VAL A 166 15.83 -11.95 0.55
CA VAL A 166 14.86 -10.99 0.02
C VAL A 166 14.67 -11.22 -1.47
N GLU A 167 13.44 -11.43 -1.89
CA GLU A 167 13.06 -11.57 -3.28
C GLU A 167 12.33 -10.30 -3.73
N ALA A 168 12.85 -9.66 -4.77
CA ALA A 168 12.38 -8.37 -5.24
C ALA A 168 11.57 -8.52 -6.53
N ALA A 169 10.31 -8.14 -6.47
CA ALA A 169 9.41 -8.04 -7.59
C ALA A 169 8.73 -6.66 -7.64
N GLY A 170 8.01 -6.38 -8.69
CA GLY A 170 7.27 -5.14 -8.85
C GLY A 170 5.90 -5.37 -9.45
N VAL A 171 4.97 -4.47 -9.15
CA VAL A 171 3.63 -4.43 -9.77
C VAL A 171 3.68 -3.56 -11.01
N PHE A 172 3.29 -4.13 -12.13
CA PHE A 172 3.23 -3.49 -13.45
C PHE A 172 1.79 -3.44 -13.95
N GLY A 173 1.55 -2.63 -14.96
CA GLY A 173 0.28 -2.58 -15.67
C GLY A 173 0.44 -2.90 -17.14
N ASN A 174 -0.61 -3.47 -17.74
CA ASN A 174 -0.71 -3.68 -19.17
C ASN A 174 -0.86 -2.33 -19.94
N PRO A 175 -0.91 -2.31 -21.28
CA PRO A 175 -1.05 -1.07 -22.06
C PRO A 175 -2.25 -0.21 -21.67
N LYS A 176 -3.38 -0.79 -21.24
CA LYS A 176 -4.57 -0.07 -20.78
C LYS A 176 -4.29 0.72 -19.47
N VAL A 177 -3.63 0.09 -18.53
CA VAL A 177 -3.20 0.72 -17.27
C VAL A 177 -2.19 1.83 -17.54
N MET A 178 -1.25 1.59 -18.46
CA MET A 178 -0.25 2.59 -18.86
C MET A 178 -0.89 3.78 -19.57
N GLU A 179 -1.93 3.58 -20.38
CA GLU A 179 -2.70 4.67 -20.97
C GLU A 179 -3.31 5.58 -19.89
N TYR A 180 -3.94 5.00 -18.89
CA TYR A 180 -4.47 5.78 -17.76
C TYR A 180 -3.35 6.53 -17.01
N TYR A 181 -2.21 5.86 -16.75
CA TYR A 181 -1.06 6.49 -16.11
C TYR A 181 -0.56 7.72 -16.87
N GLU A 182 -0.41 7.61 -18.18
CA GLU A 182 0.05 8.73 -19.02
C GLU A 182 -0.96 9.89 -19.07
N LEU A 183 -2.26 9.60 -19.07
CA LEU A 183 -3.30 10.62 -18.94
C LEU A 183 -3.23 11.33 -17.59
N ASN A 184 -3.04 10.57 -16.52
CA ASN A 184 -2.86 11.10 -15.17
C ASN A 184 -1.60 11.97 -15.09
N LYS A 185 -0.47 11.49 -15.60
CA LYS A 185 0.81 12.21 -15.67
C LYS A 185 0.68 13.54 -16.41
N LYS A 186 0.01 13.54 -17.57
CA LYS A 186 -0.27 14.78 -18.32
C LYS A 186 -1.13 15.76 -17.50
N SER A 187 -2.14 15.26 -16.77
CA SER A 187 -3.00 16.10 -15.94
C SER A 187 -2.24 16.68 -14.75
N VAL A 188 -1.47 15.87 -14.05
CA VAL A 188 -0.63 16.29 -12.92
C VAL A 188 0.41 17.32 -13.37
N ASN A 189 1.12 17.07 -14.46
CA ASN A 189 2.12 17.99 -15.00
C ASN A 189 1.53 19.36 -15.36
N LYS A 190 0.26 19.43 -15.81
CA LYS A 190 -0.42 20.71 -16.03
C LYS A 190 -0.61 21.50 -14.73
N ILE A 191 -0.96 20.81 -13.65
CA ILE A 191 -1.11 21.43 -12.32
C ILE A 191 0.25 21.89 -11.79
N MET A 192 1.26 21.01 -11.89
CA MET A 192 2.62 21.28 -11.38
C MET A 192 3.34 22.44 -12.08
N ARG A 193 2.93 22.80 -13.30
CA ARG A 193 3.46 24.02 -13.98
C ARG A 193 3.18 25.30 -13.22
N PHE A 194 2.18 25.33 -12.35
CA PHE A 194 1.87 26.48 -11.50
C PHE A 194 2.66 26.50 -10.19
N ASP A 195 3.36 25.40 -9.85
CA ASP A 195 4.25 25.35 -8.70
C ASP A 195 5.66 25.91 -9.04
N VAL A 196 5.70 27.17 -9.49
CA VAL A 196 6.93 27.85 -9.93
C VAL A 196 7.96 27.97 -8.80
N PHE A 197 7.50 27.98 -7.55
CA PHE A 197 8.36 28.11 -6.37
C PHE A 197 8.75 26.78 -5.75
N ASP A 198 8.37 25.65 -6.37
CA ASP A 198 8.59 24.29 -5.83
C ASP A 198 8.07 24.12 -4.39
N LEU A 199 6.88 24.62 -4.16
CA LEU A 199 6.24 24.62 -2.83
C LEU A 199 6.04 23.21 -2.31
N GLN A 200 5.81 22.22 -3.22
CA GLN A 200 5.67 20.82 -2.83
C GLN A 200 6.89 20.27 -2.07
N HIS A 201 8.11 20.76 -2.34
CA HIS A 201 9.33 20.32 -1.65
C HIS A 201 9.77 21.27 -0.53
N ARG A 202 9.33 22.54 -0.58
CA ARG A 202 9.75 23.55 0.39
C ARG A 202 8.85 23.68 1.59
N LEU A 203 7.55 23.41 1.43
CA LEU A 203 6.61 23.54 2.53
C LEU A 203 6.58 22.27 3.41
N PRO A 204 6.31 22.42 4.71
CA PRO A 204 6.08 21.30 5.61
C PRO A 204 4.91 20.42 5.13
N ALA A 205 5.03 19.11 5.30
CA ALA A 205 3.99 18.14 4.87
C ALA A 205 2.60 18.48 5.41
N CYS A 206 2.49 18.88 6.68
CA CYS A 206 1.21 19.23 7.32
C CYS A 206 0.44 20.37 6.63
N VAL A 207 1.15 21.29 5.96
CA VAL A 207 0.53 22.40 5.20
C VAL A 207 0.00 21.89 3.85
N LEU A 208 0.65 20.88 3.28
CA LEU A 208 0.36 20.36 1.96
C LEU A 208 -0.72 19.27 1.94
N GLN A 209 -1.00 18.59 3.06
CA GLN A 209 -1.92 17.45 3.12
C GLN A 209 -3.31 17.78 2.59
N ILE A 210 -3.95 18.83 3.10
CA ILE A 210 -5.31 19.22 2.68
C ILE A 210 -5.34 19.67 1.20
N PRO A 211 -4.49 20.59 0.74
CA PRO A 211 -4.43 20.95 -0.68
C PRO A 211 -4.18 19.75 -1.60
N TYR A 212 -3.30 18.84 -1.19
CA TYR A 212 -2.99 17.62 -1.94
C TYR A 212 -4.21 16.70 -2.06
N ASP A 213 -4.93 16.44 -0.96
CA ASP A 213 -6.13 15.61 -0.96
C ASP A 213 -7.21 16.17 -1.89
N ILE A 214 -7.43 17.49 -1.83
CA ILE A 214 -8.38 18.18 -2.71
C ILE A 214 -7.95 18.05 -4.17
N ALA A 215 -6.69 18.37 -4.49
CA ALA A 215 -6.17 18.32 -5.85
C ALA A 215 -6.22 16.89 -6.42
N ASN A 216 -5.80 15.89 -5.63
CA ASN A 216 -5.82 14.49 -6.02
C ASN A 216 -7.26 14.01 -6.29
N ARG A 217 -8.21 14.31 -5.39
CA ARG A 217 -9.62 13.93 -5.56
C ARG A 217 -10.24 14.60 -6.78
N LEU A 218 -10.00 15.88 -7.01
CA LEU A 218 -10.47 16.59 -8.19
C LEU A 218 -9.87 16.03 -9.48
N ASN A 219 -8.57 15.70 -9.47
CA ASN A 219 -7.88 15.09 -10.60
C ASN A 219 -8.45 13.71 -10.95
N ARG A 220 -8.65 12.83 -9.96
CA ARG A 220 -9.26 11.51 -10.16
C ARG A 220 -10.69 11.61 -10.74
N ARG A 221 -11.52 12.49 -10.21
CA ARG A 221 -12.87 12.74 -10.72
C ARG A 221 -12.87 13.32 -12.15
N LYS A 222 -11.92 14.21 -12.45
CA LYS A 222 -11.74 14.75 -13.80
C LYS A 222 -11.34 13.66 -14.80
N LEU A 223 -10.38 12.79 -14.42
CA LEU A 223 -9.97 11.66 -15.25
C LEU A 223 -11.12 10.69 -15.50
N LEU A 224 -11.88 10.35 -14.45
CA LEU A 224 -13.07 9.51 -14.58
C LEU A 224 -14.09 10.15 -15.55
N LYS A 225 -14.38 11.46 -15.40
CA LYS A 225 -15.35 12.16 -16.27
C LYS A 225 -14.90 12.19 -17.73
N GLY A 226 -13.61 12.42 -17.96
CA GLY A 226 -13.04 12.52 -19.32
C GLY A 226 -12.77 11.18 -20.00
N ASN A 227 -12.59 10.10 -19.20
CA ASN A 227 -12.16 8.78 -19.69
C ASN A 227 -12.90 7.67 -18.91
N LYS A 228 -14.24 7.78 -18.83
CA LYS A 228 -15.07 6.89 -18.00
C LYS A 228 -14.93 5.43 -18.40
N GLU A 229 -14.95 5.13 -19.68
CA GLU A 229 -14.84 3.77 -20.20
C GLU A 229 -13.48 3.16 -19.81
N LEU A 230 -12.38 3.86 -20.09
CA LEU A 230 -11.03 3.42 -19.72
C LEU A 230 -10.94 3.19 -18.21
N THR A 231 -11.31 4.19 -17.38
CA THR A 231 -11.19 4.10 -15.93
C THR A 231 -12.01 2.94 -15.35
N SER A 232 -13.25 2.75 -15.83
CA SER A 232 -14.13 1.69 -15.31
C SER A 232 -13.79 0.30 -15.86
N SER A 233 -13.09 0.20 -16.99
CA SER A 233 -12.70 -1.09 -17.59
C SER A 233 -11.43 -1.68 -16.98
N ILE A 234 -10.65 -0.89 -16.21
CA ILE A 234 -9.45 -1.39 -15.54
C ILE A 234 -9.86 -2.39 -14.45
N LYS A 235 -9.25 -3.58 -14.49
CA LYS A 235 -9.47 -4.67 -13.55
C LYS A 235 -8.15 -5.10 -12.92
N MET A 236 -8.22 -5.89 -11.87
CA MET A 236 -7.04 -6.46 -11.21
C MET A 236 -6.13 -7.20 -12.19
N ASP A 237 -6.70 -7.97 -13.13
CA ASP A 237 -5.95 -8.74 -14.13
C ASP A 237 -5.25 -7.88 -15.19
N ASP A 238 -5.49 -6.57 -15.21
CA ASP A 238 -4.73 -5.63 -16.02
C ASP A 238 -3.37 -5.27 -15.37
N TYR A 239 -3.19 -5.67 -14.10
CA TYR A 239 -1.93 -5.57 -13.37
C TYR A 239 -1.28 -6.95 -13.24
N TYR A 240 0.04 -6.99 -13.13
CA TYR A 240 0.80 -8.22 -12.98
C TYR A 240 2.09 -7.99 -12.18
N ILE A 241 2.62 -9.07 -11.61
CA ILE A 241 3.89 -9.05 -10.89
C ILE A 241 4.99 -9.60 -11.82
N ALA A 242 6.12 -8.88 -11.88
CA ALA A 242 7.29 -9.24 -12.67
C ALA A 242 8.58 -8.83 -11.92
N PRO A 243 9.76 -9.23 -12.38
CA PRO A 243 11.02 -8.77 -11.80
C PRO A 243 11.07 -7.26 -11.65
N VAL A 244 11.54 -6.79 -10.50
CA VAL A 244 11.53 -5.37 -10.15
C VAL A 244 12.32 -4.52 -11.15
N SER A 245 11.80 -3.34 -11.46
CA SER A 245 12.50 -2.31 -12.22
C SER A 245 12.06 -0.91 -11.77
N LYS A 246 12.67 0.12 -12.34
CA LYS A 246 12.25 1.53 -12.09
C LYS A 246 10.88 1.86 -12.67
N GLU A 247 10.32 0.99 -13.50
CA GLU A 247 9.04 1.19 -14.20
C GLU A 247 7.85 0.51 -13.52
N CYS A 248 8.07 -0.29 -12.45
CA CYS A 248 6.97 -0.84 -11.67
C CYS A 248 6.28 0.25 -10.85
N PHE A 249 4.96 0.17 -10.71
CA PHE A 249 4.18 1.11 -9.91
C PHE A 249 4.44 0.97 -8.42
N ASP A 250 4.46 -0.28 -7.95
CA ASP A 250 4.78 -0.61 -6.56
C ASP A 250 5.91 -1.63 -6.50
N LEU A 251 6.73 -1.52 -5.48
CA LEU A 251 7.66 -2.57 -5.06
C LEU A 251 6.83 -3.65 -4.33
N PHE A 252 6.99 -4.91 -4.72
CA PHE A 252 6.30 -6.04 -4.11
C PHE A 252 7.34 -7.09 -3.74
N TYR A 253 7.74 -7.10 -2.48
CA TYR A 253 8.87 -7.92 -2.02
C TYR A 253 8.41 -9.00 -1.05
N THR A 254 9.12 -10.11 -1.07
CA THR A 254 9.02 -11.14 -0.02
C THR A 254 10.37 -11.28 0.67
N ALA A 255 10.34 -11.54 1.97
CA ALA A 255 11.55 -11.76 2.76
C ALA A 255 11.33 -12.92 3.75
N GLU A 256 12.35 -13.74 3.95
CA GLU A 256 12.27 -14.95 4.79
C GLU A 256 13.20 -14.82 6.00
N LYS A 257 12.65 -15.15 7.20
CA LYS A 257 13.39 -15.18 8.48
C LYS A 257 14.25 -16.42 8.62
#